data_803cc5809d992fd220cfe839d30487ca
#
_entry.id   803cc5809d992fd220cfe839d30487ca
#
_cell.length_a   1.000
_cell.length_b   1.000
_cell.length_c   1.000
_cell.angle_alpha   90.00
_cell.angle_beta   90.00
_cell.angle_gamma   90.00
#
_symmetry.space_group_name_H-M   'P 1'
#
loop_
_entity.id
_entity.type
_entity.pdbx_description
1 polymer ?
#
loop_
_entity_poly.entity_id
_entity_poly.type
_entity_poly.pdbx_seq_one_letter_code
_entity_poly.pdbx_strand_id
1 'polypeptide(L)'
;LQVIPNKYPAVYPGHCGVPKHIGPYRNQKAVGSHEVIILRDHGRHISDYGKEELKLLFLAYQDRYKSLAREKCIEYVSIFHNYGEEAGASVPHTHSQILALSVVPPDVGRSVRGSRDYFHENGKCIHCEMIASDLKDGRRIVYENKSAVVLCPYASRSNFEVRVFPK
;
A
#
# COMPACT_ATOMS: atom_id res chain seq x y z
N LEU A 1 19.52 -5.26 -4.37
CA LEU A 1 18.27 -5.27 -3.61
C LEU A 1 18.29 -6.48 -2.69
N GLN A 2 17.90 -6.28 -1.41
CA GLN A 2 17.79 -7.33 -0.40
C GLN A 2 16.43 -7.22 0.28
N VAL A 3 15.86 -8.36 0.68
CA VAL A 3 14.66 -8.43 1.53
C VAL A 3 15.04 -9.12 2.83
N ILE A 4 14.80 -8.45 3.94
CA ILE A 4 15.13 -8.98 5.27
C ILE A 4 13.97 -8.74 6.24
N PRO A 5 13.81 -9.55 7.28
CA PRO A 5 12.90 -9.24 8.38
C PRO A 5 13.25 -7.90 9.02
N ASN A 6 12.23 -7.11 9.39
CA ASN A 6 12.47 -5.87 10.13
C ASN A 6 13.03 -6.19 11.52
N LYS A 7 14.09 -5.51 11.92
CA LYS A 7 14.72 -5.70 13.25
C LYS A 7 13.77 -5.31 14.40
N TYR A 8 12.87 -4.36 14.16
CA TYR A 8 11.87 -3.87 15.13
C TYR A 8 10.46 -4.03 14.53
N PRO A 9 9.96 -5.27 14.43
CA PRO A 9 8.73 -5.51 13.71
C PRO A 9 7.50 -5.02 14.48
N ALA A 10 6.52 -4.48 13.77
CA ALA A 10 5.25 -4.07 14.34
C ALA A 10 4.31 -5.27 14.61
N VAL A 11 4.55 -6.39 13.94
CA VAL A 11 3.80 -7.64 14.08
C VAL A 11 4.77 -8.81 14.06
N TYR A 12 4.37 -9.92 14.64
CA TYR A 12 5.23 -11.12 14.78
C TYR A 12 4.55 -12.34 14.17
N PRO A 13 5.33 -13.30 13.63
CA PRO A 13 4.81 -14.59 13.21
C PRO A 13 4.11 -15.30 14.38
N GLY A 14 3.03 -16.03 14.08
CA GLY A 14 2.30 -16.74 15.12
C GLY A 14 1.02 -17.41 14.63
N HIS A 15 0.28 -17.99 15.57
CA HIS A 15 -1.01 -18.58 15.27
C HIS A 15 -2.10 -17.50 15.17
N CYS A 16 -3.04 -17.68 14.26
CA CYS A 16 -4.21 -16.84 14.12
C CYS A 16 -4.92 -16.72 15.47
N GLY A 17 -4.93 -15.51 16.01
CA GLY A 17 -5.65 -15.25 17.25
C GLY A 17 -7.14 -15.08 17.00
N VAL A 18 -7.96 -15.69 17.83
CA VAL A 18 -9.38 -15.35 17.88
C VAL A 18 -9.50 -14.00 18.60
N PRO A 19 -10.24 -13.03 18.03
CA PRO A 19 -10.48 -11.77 18.71
C PRO A 19 -11.15 -11.98 20.07
N LYS A 20 -10.64 -11.30 21.10
CA LYS A 20 -11.21 -11.32 22.45
C LYS A 20 -11.95 -10.01 22.70
N HIS A 21 -13.08 -10.10 23.38
CA HIS A 21 -13.81 -8.93 23.87
C HIS A 21 -13.46 -8.66 25.31
N ILE A 22 -13.16 -7.39 25.63
CA ILE A 22 -12.91 -6.89 26.99
C ILE A 22 -13.86 -5.71 27.17
N GLY A 23 -15.03 -5.97 27.78
CA GLY A 23 -16.10 -4.99 27.78
C GLY A 23 -16.51 -4.59 26.34
N PRO A 24 -16.56 -3.30 26.01
CA PRO A 24 -16.92 -2.83 24.67
C PRO A 24 -15.74 -2.95 23.65
N TYR A 25 -14.56 -3.35 24.10
CA TYR A 25 -13.35 -3.36 23.28
C TYR A 25 -13.10 -4.72 22.65
N ARG A 26 -12.64 -4.68 21.40
CA ARG A 26 -12.17 -5.87 20.68
C ARG A 26 -10.64 -5.85 20.65
N ASN A 27 -10.02 -6.89 21.15
CA ASN A 27 -8.57 -7.07 21.18
C ASN A 27 -8.19 -8.29 20.35
N GLN A 28 -7.13 -8.17 19.56
CA GLN A 28 -6.57 -9.26 18.76
C GLN A 28 -5.05 -9.22 18.81
N LYS A 29 -4.41 -10.40 18.88
CA LYS A 29 -2.96 -10.49 18.81
C LYS A 29 -2.47 -9.98 17.44
N ALA A 30 -1.44 -9.15 17.45
CA ALA A 30 -0.79 -8.62 16.25
C ALA A 30 0.09 -9.69 15.56
N VAL A 31 -0.56 -10.60 14.84
CA VAL A 31 0.10 -11.67 14.08
C VAL A 31 0.32 -11.20 12.65
N GLY A 32 1.52 -11.48 12.12
CA GLY A 32 1.86 -11.11 10.75
C GLY A 32 3.35 -11.16 10.48
N SER A 33 3.77 -10.51 9.41
CA SER A 33 5.15 -10.40 8.99
C SER A 33 5.49 -8.94 8.68
N HIS A 34 6.67 -8.51 9.07
CA HIS A 34 7.19 -7.17 8.78
C HIS A 34 8.57 -7.29 8.16
N GLU A 35 8.69 -6.94 6.91
CA GLU A 35 9.92 -7.03 6.12
C GLU A 35 10.38 -5.66 5.65
N VAL A 36 11.68 -5.55 5.36
CA VAL A 36 12.31 -4.37 4.78
C VAL A 36 12.95 -4.76 3.45
N ILE A 37 12.67 -4.00 2.41
CA ILE A 37 13.32 -4.09 1.11
C ILE A 37 14.36 -2.99 1.02
N ILE A 38 15.62 -3.37 1.04
CA ILE A 38 16.77 -2.47 1.04
C ILE A 38 17.32 -2.36 -0.38
N LEU A 39 17.46 -1.14 -0.85
CA LEU A 39 18.11 -0.85 -2.12
C LEU A 39 19.63 -0.78 -1.92
N ARG A 40 20.40 -1.09 -2.98
CA ARG A 40 21.84 -1.24 -2.87
C ARG A 40 22.57 0.05 -2.52
N ASP A 41 22.14 1.15 -3.13
CA ASP A 41 22.90 2.40 -3.12
C ASP A 41 22.48 3.28 -1.94
N HIS A 42 23.47 3.75 -1.18
CA HIS A 42 23.28 4.77 -0.16
C HIS A 42 23.11 6.15 -0.80
N GLY A 43 22.25 6.97 -0.26
CA GLY A 43 22.10 8.38 -0.67
C GLY A 43 21.38 8.61 -2.00
N ARG A 44 20.89 7.56 -2.69
CA ARG A 44 19.99 7.71 -3.84
C ARG A 44 18.54 7.54 -3.40
N HIS A 45 17.69 8.40 -3.88
CA HIS A 45 16.25 8.28 -3.68
C HIS A 45 15.60 7.44 -4.80
N ILE A 46 14.38 6.94 -4.55
CA ILE A 46 13.63 6.13 -5.53
C ILE A 46 13.39 6.87 -6.85
N SER A 47 13.28 8.21 -6.82
CA SER A 47 13.15 9.07 -7.99
C SER A 47 14.40 9.10 -8.89
N ASP A 48 15.56 8.70 -8.35
CA ASP A 48 16.84 8.73 -9.05
C ASP A 48 17.12 7.42 -9.77
N TYR A 49 16.25 6.42 -9.60
CA TYR A 49 16.42 5.11 -10.22
C TYR A 49 15.96 5.09 -11.66
N GLY A 50 16.73 4.42 -12.49
CA GLY A 50 16.35 4.13 -13.88
C GLY A 50 15.20 3.12 -13.97
N LYS A 51 14.66 3.00 -15.17
CA LYS A 51 13.51 2.12 -15.45
C LYS A 51 13.75 0.66 -15.06
N GLU A 52 14.92 0.11 -15.33
CA GLU A 52 15.23 -1.29 -15.01
C GLU A 52 15.39 -1.51 -13.50
N GLU A 53 15.94 -0.54 -12.76
CA GLU A 53 16.06 -0.60 -11.32
C GLU A 53 14.66 -0.54 -10.65
N LEU A 54 13.80 0.37 -11.12
CA LEU A 54 12.41 0.45 -10.66
C LEU A 54 11.62 -0.83 -10.98
N LYS A 55 11.83 -1.40 -12.16
CA LYS A 55 11.23 -2.68 -12.54
C LYS A 55 11.62 -3.80 -11.57
N LEU A 56 12.91 -3.92 -11.22
CA LEU A 56 13.38 -4.90 -10.23
C LEU A 56 12.75 -4.67 -8.85
N LEU A 57 12.61 -3.42 -8.42
CA LEU A 57 11.96 -3.07 -7.16
C LEU A 57 10.48 -3.50 -7.16
N PHE A 58 9.73 -3.17 -8.22
CA PHE A 58 8.31 -3.54 -8.32
C PHE A 58 8.11 -5.06 -8.48
N LEU A 59 9.03 -5.76 -9.14
CA LEU A 59 9.01 -7.23 -9.17
C LEU A 59 9.23 -7.82 -7.77
N ALA A 60 10.13 -7.25 -6.98
CA ALA A 60 10.32 -7.67 -5.59
C ALA A 60 9.06 -7.39 -4.73
N TYR A 61 8.42 -6.24 -4.89
CA TYR A 61 7.13 -5.95 -4.25
C TYR A 61 6.08 -7.00 -4.60
N GLN A 62 5.96 -7.32 -5.88
CA GLN A 62 4.97 -8.27 -6.36
C GLN A 62 5.24 -9.70 -5.83
N ASP A 63 6.50 -10.13 -5.84
CA ASP A 63 6.90 -11.44 -5.32
C ASP A 63 6.59 -11.57 -3.82
N ARG A 64 7.02 -10.58 -3.04
CA ARG A 64 6.77 -10.58 -1.59
C ARG A 64 5.29 -10.47 -1.26
N TYR A 65 4.55 -9.59 -1.96
CA TYR A 65 3.11 -9.49 -1.81
C TYR A 65 2.43 -10.85 -2.03
N LYS A 66 2.74 -11.53 -3.15
CA LYS A 66 2.16 -12.83 -3.47
C LYS A 66 2.51 -13.93 -2.46
N SER A 67 3.75 -13.88 -1.94
CA SER A 67 4.20 -14.82 -0.92
C SER A 67 3.47 -14.61 0.39
N LEU A 68 3.48 -13.39 0.92
CA LEU A 68 2.88 -13.04 2.19
C LEU A 68 1.35 -13.14 2.19
N ALA A 69 0.69 -12.78 1.08
CA ALA A 69 -0.77 -12.89 0.95
C ALA A 69 -1.30 -14.33 0.95
N ARG A 70 -0.41 -15.33 0.77
CA ARG A 70 -0.77 -16.76 0.85
C ARG A 70 -0.58 -17.33 2.26
N GLU A 71 0.06 -16.59 3.15
CA GLU A 71 0.28 -17.05 4.52
C GLU A 71 -1.06 -17.14 5.27
N LYS A 72 -1.20 -18.21 6.02
CA LYS A 72 -2.37 -18.40 6.87
C LYS A 72 -2.50 -17.24 7.86
N CYS A 73 -3.66 -16.68 8.02
CA CYS A 73 -4.00 -15.53 8.86
C CYS A 73 -3.77 -14.15 8.24
N ILE A 74 -3.11 -14.03 7.11
CA ILE A 74 -2.91 -12.71 6.50
C ILE A 74 -4.16 -12.31 5.70
N GLU A 75 -4.72 -11.16 6.06
CA GLU A 75 -5.89 -10.58 5.42
C GLU A 75 -5.54 -9.29 4.64
N TYR A 76 -4.40 -8.69 4.95
CA TYR A 76 -3.97 -7.46 4.31
C TYR A 76 -2.46 -7.36 4.22
N VAL A 77 -1.95 -6.94 3.07
CA VAL A 77 -0.52 -6.65 2.86
C VAL A 77 -0.38 -5.20 2.42
N SER A 78 0.38 -4.42 3.19
CA SER A 78 0.74 -3.04 2.88
C SER A 78 2.20 -2.96 2.45
N ILE A 79 2.45 -2.29 1.34
CA ILE A 79 3.81 -1.93 0.90
C ILE A 79 3.88 -0.42 0.94
N PHE A 80 4.89 0.12 1.63
CA PHE A 80 5.07 1.56 1.74
C PHE A 80 6.55 1.94 1.76
N HIS A 81 6.80 3.19 1.40
CA HIS A 81 8.12 3.79 1.37
C HIS A 81 8.03 5.17 2.01
N ASN A 82 8.77 5.38 3.08
CA ASN A 82 8.88 6.68 3.73
C ASN A 82 10.18 7.36 3.27
N TYR A 83 10.10 8.64 2.98
CA TYR A 83 11.27 9.45 2.61
C TYR A 83 11.31 10.73 3.44
N GLY A 84 12.46 10.96 4.07
CA GLY A 84 12.68 12.10 4.97
C GLY A 84 12.14 11.86 6.39
N GLU A 85 12.69 12.58 7.35
CA GLU A 85 12.32 12.49 8.76
C GLU A 85 10.85 12.86 9.01
N GLU A 86 10.36 13.89 8.33
CA GLU A 86 8.96 14.33 8.42
C GLU A 86 7.96 13.25 7.98
N ALA A 87 8.36 12.37 7.06
CA ALA A 87 7.56 11.22 6.64
C ALA A 87 7.77 9.97 7.52
N GLY A 88 8.54 10.09 8.62
CA GLY A 88 8.82 8.99 9.54
C GLY A 88 9.90 8.01 9.05
N ALA A 89 10.77 8.42 8.12
CA ALA A 89 11.94 7.62 7.76
C ALA A 89 12.98 7.71 8.87
N SER A 90 13.17 6.62 9.62
CA SER A 90 14.12 6.54 10.74
C SER A 90 15.57 6.28 10.31
N VAL A 91 15.79 5.88 9.06
CA VAL A 91 17.09 5.55 8.48
C VAL A 91 17.23 6.23 7.12
N PRO A 92 18.34 6.98 6.88
CA PRO A 92 18.56 7.68 5.60
C PRO A 92 18.68 6.75 4.39
N HIS A 93 19.17 5.51 4.60
CA HIS A 93 19.31 4.54 3.52
C HIS A 93 17.93 4.19 2.92
N THR A 94 17.79 4.39 1.64
CA THR A 94 16.54 4.16 0.90
C THR A 94 16.05 2.73 1.04
N HIS A 95 14.88 2.58 1.65
CA HIS A 95 14.26 1.30 1.88
C HIS A 95 12.74 1.40 1.82
N SER A 96 12.12 0.30 1.46
CA SER A 96 10.67 0.13 1.54
C SER A 96 10.32 -0.89 2.60
N GLN A 97 9.12 -0.84 3.11
CA GLN A 97 8.63 -1.78 4.12
C GLN A 97 7.42 -2.53 3.59
N ILE A 98 7.31 -3.79 3.98
CA ILE A 98 6.14 -4.62 3.72
C ILE A 98 5.58 -5.11 5.05
N LEU A 99 4.33 -4.81 5.30
CA LEU A 99 3.61 -5.19 6.50
C LEU A 99 2.44 -6.08 6.13
N ALA A 100 2.53 -7.35 6.48
CA ALA A 100 1.45 -8.32 6.33
C ALA A 100 0.69 -8.47 7.64
N LEU A 101 -0.62 -8.28 7.62
CA LEU A 101 -1.46 -8.15 8.80
C LEU A 101 -2.59 -9.19 8.80
N SER A 102 -2.92 -9.69 9.99
CA SER A 102 -4.09 -10.56 10.23
C SER A 102 -5.41 -9.79 10.38
N VAL A 103 -5.42 -8.52 10.06
CA VAL A 103 -6.62 -7.65 10.08
C VAL A 103 -6.55 -6.66 8.94
N VAL A 104 -7.70 -6.37 8.36
CA VAL A 104 -7.81 -5.26 7.40
C VAL A 104 -7.90 -3.94 8.18
N PRO A 105 -7.05 -2.94 7.91
CA PRO A 105 -7.16 -1.62 8.54
C PRO A 105 -8.54 -1.01 8.35
N PRO A 106 -9.09 -0.32 9.38
CA PRO A 106 -10.48 0.16 9.35
C PRO A 106 -10.83 1.10 8.18
N ASP A 107 -9.90 1.97 7.78
CA ASP A 107 -10.06 2.89 6.65
C ASP A 107 -10.07 2.16 5.31
N VAL A 108 -9.19 1.17 5.12
CA VAL A 108 -9.20 0.28 3.95
C VAL A 108 -10.52 -0.49 3.90
N GLY A 109 -10.94 -1.08 5.03
CA GLY A 109 -12.20 -1.81 5.13
C GLY A 109 -13.42 -0.94 4.82
N ARG A 110 -13.43 0.35 5.24
CA ARG A 110 -14.50 1.30 4.86
C ARG A 110 -14.50 1.57 3.35
N SER A 111 -13.33 1.80 2.77
CA SER A 111 -13.20 2.05 1.32
C SER A 111 -13.69 0.86 0.49
N VAL A 112 -13.28 -0.36 0.88
CA VAL A 112 -13.72 -1.60 0.20
C VAL A 112 -15.22 -1.80 0.30
N ARG A 113 -15.81 -1.58 1.49
CA ARG A 113 -17.27 -1.66 1.66
C ARG A 113 -17.99 -0.63 0.80
N GLY A 114 -17.58 0.64 0.85
CA GLY A 114 -18.21 1.68 0.03
C GLY A 114 -18.14 1.40 -1.46
N SER A 115 -17.01 0.86 -1.94
CA SER A 115 -16.87 0.46 -3.35
C SER A 115 -17.79 -0.71 -3.73
N ARG A 116 -17.95 -1.68 -2.84
CA ARG A 116 -18.86 -2.81 -3.03
C ARG A 116 -20.32 -2.35 -3.02
N ASP A 117 -20.72 -1.52 -2.08
CA ASP A 117 -22.08 -1.02 -1.96
C ASP A 117 -22.45 -0.21 -3.20
N TYR A 118 -21.57 0.67 -3.67
CA TYR A 118 -21.74 1.40 -4.93
C TYR A 118 -21.93 0.47 -6.13
N PHE A 119 -21.13 -0.61 -6.20
CA PHE A 119 -21.25 -1.60 -7.28
C PHE A 119 -22.60 -2.32 -7.24
N HIS A 120 -23.08 -2.68 -6.06
CA HIS A 120 -24.41 -3.32 -5.90
C HIS A 120 -25.56 -2.40 -6.32
N GLU A 121 -25.46 -1.11 -6.02
CA GLU A 121 -26.49 -0.12 -6.36
C GLU A 121 -26.48 0.30 -7.83
N ASN A 122 -25.28 0.39 -8.43
CA ASN A 122 -25.13 1.04 -9.75
C ASN A 122 -24.66 0.09 -10.85
N GLY A 123 -24.26 -1.14 -10.52
CA GLY A 123 -23.71 -2.12 -11.47
C GLY A 123 -22.35 -1.72 -12.06
N LYS A 124 -21.66 -0.74 -11.47
CA LYS A 124 -20.42 -0.16 -11.98
C LYS A 124 -19.38 0.00 -10.89
N CYS A 125 -18.11 -0.07 -11.28
CA CYS A 125 -17.00 0.18 -10.37
C CYS A 125 -16.84 1.69 -10.13
N ILE A 126 -16.95 2.15 -8.88
CA ILE A 126 -16.82 3.59 -8.54
C ILE A 126 -15.45 4.15 -8.96
N HIS A 127 -14.36 3.39 -8.82
CA HIS A 127 -13.04 3.84 -9.22
C HIS A 127 -12.93 4.04 -10.74
N CYS A 128 -13.53 3.14 -11.54
CA CYS A 128 -13.59 3.31 -13.00
C CYS A 128 -14.41 4.55 -13.40
N GLU A 129 -15.52 4.82 -12.72
CA GLU A 129 -16.33 6.01 -12.97
C GLU A 129 -15.59 7.30 -12.59
N MET A 130 -14.90 7.29 -11.43
CA MET A 130 -14.07 8.43 -11.01
C MET A 130 -12.96 8.72 -12.02
N ILE A 131 -12.23 7.70 -12.47
CA ILE A 131 -11.15 7.84 -13.48
C ILE A 131 -11.70 8.38 -14.79
N ALA A 132 -12.82 7.83 -15.28
CA ALA A 132 -13.46 8.30 -16.51
C ALA A 132 -13.91 9.76 -16.40
N SER A 133 -14.47 10.16 -15.27
CA SER A 133 -14.86 11.55 -14.98
C SER A 133 -13.65 12.48 -14.95
N ASP A 134 -12.58 12.08 -14.27
CA ASP A 134 -11.36 12.87 -14.15
C ASP A 134 -10.62 13.02 -15.49
N LEU A 135 -10.58 11.97 -16.31
CA LEU A 135 -10.03 12.02 -17.66
C LEU A 135 -10.83 12.98 -18.56
N LYS A 136 -12.16 13.00 -18.43
CA LYS A 136 -13.01 13.93 -19.19
C LYS A 136 -12.84 15.37 -18.72
N ASP A 137 -12.71 15.62 -17.43
CA ASP A 137 -12.51 16.95 -16.85
C ASP A 137 -11.10 17.51 -17.10
N GLY A 138 -10.07 16.67 -17.07
CA GLY A 138 -8.67 16.98 -17.33
C GLY A 138 -7.93 17.76 -16.24
N ARG A 139 -8.61 18.51 -15.38
CA ARG A 139 -8.01 19.45 -14.41
C ARG A 139 -7.11 18.80 -13.35
N ARG A 140 -7.35 17.53 -13.03
CA ARG A 140 -6.62 16.78 -12.01
C ARG A 140 -5.64 15.76 -12.57
N ILE A 141 -5.53 15.64 -13.89
CA ILE A 141 -4.60 14.71 -14.55
C ILE A 141 -3.19 15.26 -14.48
N VAL A 142 -2.28 14.51 -13.88
CA VAL A 142 -0.85 14.84 -13.80
C VAL A 142 -0.09 14.17 -14.95
N TYR A 143 -0.43 12.92 -15.25
CA TYR A 143 0.20 12.14 -16.32
C TYR A 143 -0.73 11.04 -16.80
N GLU A 144 -0.65 10.73 -18.10
CA GLU A 144 -1.42 9.66 -18.72
C GLU A 144 -0.61 8.94 -19.79
N ASN A 145 -0.74 7.63 -19.85
CA ASN A 145 -0.23 6.81 -20.95
C ASN A 145 -1.24 5.68 -21.30
N LYS A 146 -0.82 4.71 -22.13
CA LYS A 146 -1.71 3.62 -22.57
C LYS A 146 -2.16 2.70 -21.44
N SER A 147 -1.40 2.60 -20.34
CA SER A 147 -1.59 1.59 -19.29
C SER A 147 -1.95 2.18 -17.92
N ALA A 148 -1.72 3.47 -17.71
CA ALA A 148 -1.91 4.10 -16.40
C ALA A 148 -2.30 5.58 -16.53
N VAL A 149 -2.97 6.06 -15.50
CA VAL A 149 -3.23 7.47 -15.27
C VAL A 149 -2.75 7.86 -13.87
N VAL A 150 -2.14 9.04 -13.76
CA VAL A 150 -1.74 9.68 -12.51
C VAL A 150 -2.60 10.93 -12.33
N LEU A 151 -3.29 11.03 -11.22
CA LEU A 151 -4.18 12.15 -10.95
C LEU A 151 -4.10 12.63 -9.50
N CYS A 152 -4.41 13.89 -9.27
CA CYS A 152 -4.67 14.42 -7.94
C CYS A 152 -6.09 14.05 -7.53
N PRO A 153 -6.33 13.42 -6.36
CA PRO A 153 -7.68 13.06 -5.95
C PRO A 153 -8.56 14.31 -5.71
N TYR A 154 -9.86 14.18 -5.95
CA TYR A 154 -10.83 15.25 -5.70
C TYR A 154 -10.77 15.75 -4.25
N ALA A 155 -10.62 14.83 -3.30
CA ALA A 155 -10.45 15.12 -1.88
C ALA A 155 -9.07 14.65 -1.42
N SER A 156 -8.04 15.44 -1.70
CA SER A 156 -6.68 15.19 -1.22
C SER A 156 -6.59 15.32 0.30
N ARG A 157 -5.87 14.38 0.93
CA ARG A 157 -5.62 14.37 2.38
C ARG A 157 -4.42 15.23 2.78
N SER A 158 -3.51 15.44 1.83
CA SER A 158 -2.29 16.22 2.00
C SER A 158 -1.95 16.99 0.73
N ASN A 159 -1.11 17.99 0.86
CA ASN A 159 -0.53 18.70 -0.29
C ASN A 159 0.23 17.71 -1.18
N PHE A 160 0.14 17.89 -2.49
CA PHE A 160 0.82 17.07 -3.51
C PHE A 160 0.43 15.58 -3.51
N GLU A 161 -0.70 15.19 -2.90
CA GLU A 161 -1.20 13.83 -3.03
C GLU A 161 -1.48 13.50 -4.50
N VAL A 162 -0.91 12.41 -4.97
CA VAL A 162 -1.22 11.84 -6.29
C VAL A 162 -1.57 10.36 -6.15
N ARG A 163 -2.40 9.88 -7.07
CA ARG A 163 -2.77 8.47 -7.17
C ARG A 163 -2.48 7.96 -8.56
N VAL A 164 -1.97 6.74 -8.62
CA VAL A 164 -1.70 6.03 -9.88
C VAL A 164 -2.70 4.91 -10.03
N PHE A 165 -3.42 4.90 -11.14
CA PHE A 165 -4.38 3.86 -11.46
C PHE A 165 -4.03 3.17 -12.78
N PRO A 166 -4.22 1.85 -12.89
CA PRO A 166 -4.23 1.17 -14.18
C PRO A 166 -5.44 1.63 -15.01
N LYS A 167 -5.29 1.57 -16.33
CA LYS A 167 -6.37 1.86 -17.29
C LYS A 167 -6.97 0.57 -17.82
#